data_3930534eecade729289d3cebf905bf61
#
_entry.id   3930534eecade729289d3cebf905bf61
#
_cell.length_a   1.000
_cell.length_b   1.000
_cell.length_c   1.000
_cell.angle_alpha   90.00
_cell.angle_beta   90.00
_cell.angle_gamma   90.00
#
_symmetry.space_group_name_H-M   'P 1'
#
loop_
_entity.id
_entity.type
_entity.pdbx_description
1 polymer ?
#
loop_
_entity_poly.entity_id
_entity_poly.type
_entity_poly.pdbx_seq_one_letter_code
_entity_poly.pdbx_strand_id
1 'polypeptide(L)'
;MSPFTNFLDRITNWKTLLFLLVLYVSFPAYWLKNAEATMNQLAGKAIGPIDLTVGFDPTRTLTMVADYGPAARAYYTRVELTTDLIYPIVYSMLFGVILTMLLRHLPGRWVTLLPFVCLLFDYLENAIIVTMLTSYPSQSIPVAVIGEVVKLVKWLLVSTSIGLILYGLMLNVSGRITPIKS
;
A
#
# COMPACT_ATOMS: atom_id res chain seq x y z
N MET A 1 9.30 8.77 23.85
CA MET A 1 8.21 8.39 22.93
C MET A 1 8.15 9.43 21.83
N SER A 2 8.00 9.04 20.58
CA SER A 2 7.91 10.01 19.50
C SER A 2 6.54 10.73 19.52
N PRO A 3 6.43 11.97 19.05
CA PRO A 3 5.13 12.66 18.95
C PRO A 3 4.11 11.86 18.14
N PHE A 4 4.57 11.11 17.16
CA PHE A 4 3.74 10.33 16.26
C PHE A 4 3.14 9.08 16.95
N THR A 5 3.92 8.39 17.81
CA THR A 5 3.37 7.25 18.60
C THR A 5 2.31 7.73 19.58
N ASN A 6 2.48 8.92 20.17
CA ASN A 6 1.46 9.51 21.03
C ASN A 6 0.18 9.90 20.28
N PHE A 7 0.32 10.35 19.03
CA PHE A 7 -0.83 10.58 18.15
C PHE A 7 -1.58 9.27 17.86
N LEU A 8 -0.87 8.20 17.49
CA LEU A 8 -1.50 6.89 17.26
C LEU A 8 -2.24 6.40 18.52
N ASP A 9 -1.65 6.53 19.69
CA ASP A 9 -2.32 6.16 20.96
C ASP A 9 -3.65 6.91 21.15
N ARG A 10 -3.71 8.20 20.83
CA ARG A 10 -4.92 9.02 20.97
C ARG A 10 -6.05 8.60 20.04
N ILE A 11 -5.73 8.24 18.80
CA ILE A 11 -6.73 7.85 17.80
C ILE A 11 -7.10 6.37 17.87
N THR A 12 -6.32 5.56 18.60
CA THR A 12 -6.52 4.11 18.70
C THR A 12 -7.73 3.79 19.58
N ASN A 13 -8.84 3.53 18.93
CA ASN A 13 -10.09 3.07 19.54
C ASN A 13 -10.90 2.26 18.52
N TRP A 14 -11.92 1.55 18.98
CA TRP A 14 -12.72 0.66 18.12
C TRP A 14 -13.50 1.40 17.01
N LYS A 15 -13.90 2.67 17.26
CA LYS A 15 -14.63 3.46 16.26
C LYS A 15 -13.72 3.85 15.10
N THR A 16 -12.50 4.30 15.40
CA THR A 16 -11.47 4.59 14.41
C THR A 16 -11.09 3.34 13.63
N LEU A 17 -10.92 2.20 14.32
CA LEU A 17 -10.65 0.91 13.68
C LEU A 17 -11.74 0.54 12.68
N LEU A 18 -13.02 0.59 13.08
CA LEU A 18 -14.15 0.27 12.20
C LEU A 18 -14.22 1.22 11.00
N PHE A 19 -14.07 2.51 11.23
CA PHE A 19 -14.06 3.51 10.16
C PHE A 19 -12.96 3.26 9.13
N LEU A 20 -11.72 3.05 9.59
CA LEU A 20 -10.59 2.76 8.71
C LEU A 20 -10.74 1.42 8.00
N LEU A 21 -11.33 0.42 8.64
CA LEU A 21 -11.60 -0.88 8.02
C LEU A 21 -12.61 -0.76 6.87
N VAL A 22 -13.69 0.00 7.07
CA VAL A 22 -14.69 0.26 6.01
C VAL A 22 -14.05 0.99 4.84
N LEU A 23 -13.26 2.04 5.11
CA LEU A 23 -12.50 2.74 4.07
C LEU A 23 -11.53 1.78 3.35
N TYR A 24 -10.71 1.03 4.09
CA TYR A 24 -9.75 0.09 3.52
C TYR A 24 -10.40 -0.91 2.55
N VAL A 25 -11.53 -1.51 2.95
CA VAL A 25 -12.26 -2.47 2.10
C VAL A 25 -12.91 -1.79 0.90
N SER A 26 -13.35 -0.54 1.03
CA SER A 26 -14.01 0.19 -0.06
C SER A 26 -13.07 0.45 -1.26
N PHE A 27 -11.76 0.64 -1.01
CA PHE A 27 -10.81 0.91 -2.08
C PHE A 27 -10.66 -0.26 -3.06
N PRO A 28 -10.24 -1.47 -2.66
CA PRO A 28 -10.14 -2.60 -3.59
C PRO A 28 -11.49 -3.08 -4.09
N ALA A 29 -12.55 -2.98 -3.28
CA ALA A 29 -13.89 -3.45 -3.67
C ALA A 29 -14.56 -2.57 -4.73
N TYR A 30 -14.27 -1.27 -4.76
CA TYR A 30 -14.94 -0.33 -5.65
C TYR A 30 -13.96 0.55 -6.44
N TRP A 31 -13.14 1.36 -5.76
CA TRP A 31 -12.33 2.40 -6.42
C TRP A 31 -11.24 1.81 -7.33
N LEU A 32 -10.38 0.95 -6.80
CA LEU A 32 -9.27 0.36 -7.56
C LEU A 32 -9.75 -0.63 -8.60
N LYS A 33 -10.77 -1.43 -8.27
CA LYS A 33 -11.39 -2.35 -9.23
C LYS A 33 -11.99 -1.64 -10.44
N ASN A 34 -12.71 -0.53 -10.22
CA ASN A 34 -13.26 0.27 -11.30
C ASN A 34 -12.18 1.00 -12.10
N ALA A 35 -11.11 1.46 -11.43
CA ALA A 35 -9.97 2.06 -12.10
C ALA A 35 -9.27 1.05 -13.02
N GLU A 36 -9.01 -0.16 -12.55
CA GLU A 36 -8.44 -1.25 -13.37
C GLU A 36 -9.35 -1.60 -14.56
N ALA A 37 -10.65 -1.75 -14.34
CA ALA A 37 -11.62 -2.04 -15.40
C ALA A 37 -11.60 -0.95 -16.49
N THR A 38 -11.59 0.33 -16.08
CA THR A 38 -11.53 1.46 -17.02
C THR A 38 -10.20 1.49 -17.78
N MET A 39 -9.09 1.25 -17.09
CA MET A 39 -7.76 1.18 -17.69
C MET A 39 -7.69 0.06 -18.76
N ASN A 40 -8.17 -1.14 -18.43
CA ASN A 40 -8.23 -2.27 -19.34
C ASN A 40 -9.13 -1.99 -20.56
N GLN A 41 -10.25 -1.33 -20.35
CA GLN A 41 -11.14 -0.90 -21.45
C GLN A 41 -10.44 0.08 -22.39
N LEU A 42 -9.74 1.08 -21.84
CA LEU A 42 -8.99 2.07 -22.63
C LEU A 42 -7.80 1.44 -23.38
N ALA A 43 -7.19 0.41 -22.81
CA ALA A 43 -6.10 -0.35 -23.45
C ALA A 43 -6.60 -1.35 -24.50
N GLY A 44 -7.90 -1.68 -24.50
CA GLY A 44 -8.48 -2.71 -25.39
C GLY A 44 -8.10 -4.13 -25.01
N LYS A 45 -7.46 -4.36 -23.87
CA LYS A 45 -7.03 -5.66 -23.37
C LYS A 45 -6.84 -5.64 -21.84
N ALA A 46 -6.91 -6.82 -21.21
CA ALA A 46 -6.66 -6.96 -19.78
C ALA A 46 -5.13 -6.95 -19.50
N ILE A 47 -4.60 -5.84 -19.01
CA ILE A 47 -3.19 -5.68 -18.66
C ILE A 47 -3.02 -5.74 -17.14
N GLY A 48 -3.93 -5.13 -16.40
CA GLY A 48 -3.83 -4.90 -14.95
C GLY A 48 -2.81 -3.81 -14.58
N PRO A 49 -2.71 -3.42 -13.32
CA PRO A 49 -1.77 -2.41 -12.84
C PRO A 49 -0.36 -2.98 -12.62
N ILE A 50 0.67 -2.14 -12.75
CA ILE A 50 2.09 -2.52 -12.62
C ILE A 50 2.45 -2.92 -11.19
N ASP A 51 1.95 -2.18 -10.21
CA ASP A 51 2.20 -2.37 -8.77
C ASP A 51 1.69 -3.68 -8.19
N LEU A 52 0.71 -4.33 -8.87
CA LEU A 52 0.18 -5.64 -8.49
C LEU A 52 0.86 -6.81 -9.21
N THR A 53 1.83 -6.56 -10.08
CA THR A 53 2.57 -7.66 -10.73
C THR A 53 3.47 -8.40 -9.75
N VAL A 54 3.45 -9.74 -9.84
CA VAL A 54 4.27 -10.61 -8.98
C VAL A 54 5.65 -10.82 -9.60
N GLY A 55 6.68 -10.81 -8.75
CA GLY A 55 8.06 -11.07 -9.13
C GLY A 55 8.85 -9.82 -9.49
N PHE A 56 10.02 -10.03 -10.08
CA PHE A 56 10.95 -8.98 -10.52
C PHE A 56 11.17 -9.11 -12.03
N ASP A 57 10.55 -8.26 -12.82
CA ASP A 57 10.68 -8.28 -14.27
C ASP A 57 10.57 -6.86 -14.87
N PRO A 58 11.68 -6.10 -14.91
CA PRO A 58 11.69 -4.75 -15.47
C PRO A 58 11.31 -4.70 -16.96
N THR A 59 11.61 -5.76 -17.72
CA THR A 59 11.28 -5.83 -19.15
C THR A 59 9.77 -5.96 -19.35
N ARG A 60 9.14 -6.81 -18.55
CA ARG A 60 7.67 -6.95 -18.54
C ARG A 60 7.00 -5.63 -18.18
N THR A 61 7.52 -4.93 -17.16
CA THR A 61 6.98 -3.63 -16.74
C THR A 61 7.02 -2.60 -17.86
N LEU A 62 8.13 -2.50 -18.60
CA LEU A 62 8.22 -1.60 -19.76
C LEU A 62 7.31 -2.04 -20.92
N THR A 63 7.14 -3.35 -21.13
CA THR A 63 6.19 -3.87 -22.11
C THR A 63 4.75 -3.48 -21.73
N MET A 64 4.38 -3.58 -20.46
CA MET A 64 3.06 -3.14 -19.98
C MET A 64 2.85 -1.65 -20.23
N VAL A 65 3.86 -0.80 -19.96
CA VAL A 65 3.79 0.65 -20.25
C VAL A 65 3.51 0.92 -21.75
N ALA A 66 4.14 0.18 -22.65
CA ALA A 66 3.88 0.28 -24.08
C ALA A 66 2.46 -0.19 -24.43
N ASP A 67 2.05 -1.29 -23.85
CA ASP A 67 0.80 -1.98 -24.10
C ASP A 67 -0.45 -1.22 -23.67
N TYR A 68 -0.36 -0.35 -22.65
CA TYR A 68 -1.51 0.47 -22.23
C TYR A 68 -2.03 1.40 -23.33
N GLY A 69 -1.19 1.85 -24.25
CA GLY A 69 -1.57 2.87 -25.22
C GLY A 69 -1.76 4.27 -24.59
N PRO A 70 -1.92 5.32 -25.37
CA PRO A 70 -1.92 6.71 -24.86
C PRO A 70 -3.04 7.02 -23.86
N ALA A 71 -4.26 6.53 -24.15
CA ALA A 71 -5.43 6.81 -23.33
C ALA A 71 -5.36 6.13 -21.95
N ALA A 72 -4.99 4.85 -21.91
CA ALA A 72 -4.87 4.13 -20.65
C ALA A 72 -3.66 4.62 -19.83
N ARG A 73 -2.52 4.99 -20.46
CA ARG A 73 -1.40 5.63 -19.73
C ARG A 73 -1.81 6.94 -19.07
N ALA A 74 -2.52 7.81 -19.77
CA ALA A 74 -2.99 9.08 -19.21
C ALA A 74 -3.99 8.85 -18.05
N TYR A 75 -4.85 7.87 -18.19
CA TYR A 75 -5.81 7.50 -17.15
C TYR A 75 -5.10 6.90 -15.94
N TYR A 76 -4.18 5.94 -16.13
CA TYR A 76 -3.44 5.30 -15.06
C TYR A 76 -2.58 6.32 -14.29
N THR A 77 -1.88 7.23 -14.99
CA THR A 77 -1.19 8.36 -14.35
C THR A 77 -2.10 9.16 -13.43
N ARG A 78 -3.35 9.39 -13.82
CA ARG A 78 -4.33 10.09 -12.97
C ARG A 78 -4.70 9.26 -11.74
N VAL A 79 -4.90 7.95 -11.90
CA VAL A 79 -5.21 7.04 -10.78
C VAL A 79 -4.08 7.06 -9.75
N GLU A 80 -2.82 6.92 -10.19
CA GLU A 80 -1.63 6.99 -9.35
C GLU A 80 -1.53 8.30 -8.56
N LEU A 81 -1.87 9.44 -9.21
CA LEU A 81 -1.80 10.76 -8.60
C LEU A 81 -3.06 11.16 -7.79
N THR A 82 -4.06 10.30 -7.70
CA THR A 82 -5.31 10.58 -6.97
C THR A 82 -5.69 9.45 -6.03
N THR A 83 -6.31 8.42 -6.56
CA THR A 83 -6.85 7.29 -5.76
C THR A 83 -5.74 6.57 -5.01
N ASP A 84 -4.62 6.36 -5.68
CA ASP A 84 -3.48 5.63 -5.13
C ASP A 84 -2.53 6.50 -4.27
N LEU A 85 -2.76 7.79 -4.15
CA LEU A 85 -2.18 8.61 -3.08
C LEU A 85 -2.97 8.48 -1.76
N ILE A 86 -4.27 8.23 -1.83
CA ILE A 86 -5.13 8.17 -0.64
C ILE A 86 -5.10 6.78 0.00
N TYR A 87 -5.11 5.72 -0.82
CA TYR A 87 -5.18 4.35 -0.32
C TYR A 87 -4.01 3.96 0.61
N PRO A 88 -2.74 4.31 0.32
CA PRO A 88 -1.63 4.06 1.22
C PRO A 88 -1.76 4.74 2.59
N ILE A 89 -2.36 5.93 2.66
CA ILE A 89 -2.65 6.59 3.93
C ILE A 89 -3.67 5.75 4.73
N VAL A 90 -4.72 5.30 4.07
CA VAL A 90 -5.81 4.54 4.71
C VAL A 90 -5.28 3.22 5.29
N TYR A 91 -4.55 2.41 4.51
CA TYR A 91 -4.06 1.14 5.04
C TYR A 91 -2.96 1.32 6.08
N SER A 92 -2.11 2.34 5.94
CA SER A 92 -1.05 2.61 6.92
C SER A 92 -1.63 3.05 8.26
N MET A 93 -2.66 3.88 8.25
CA MET A 93 -3.40 4.25 9.45
C MET A 93 -4.11 3.05 10.08
N LEU A 94 -4.78 2.22 9.27
CA LEU A 94 -5.45 1.00 9.73
C LEU A 94 -4.47 0.05 10.42
N PHE A 95 -3.38 -0.30 9.74
CA PHE A 95 -2.37 -1.20 10.29
C PHE A 95 -1.67 -0.61 11.51
N GLY A 96 -1.36 0.70 11.50
CA GLY A 96 -0.79 1.40 12.64
C GLY A 96 -1.71 1.36 13.87
N VAL A 97 -3.02 1.56 13.69
CA VAL A 97 -4.03 1.45 14.76
C VAL A 97 -4.12 0.01 15.26
N ILE A 98 -4.19 -0.98 14.37
CA ILE A 98 -4.25 -2.40 14.77
C ILE A 98 -2.98 -2.80 15.56
N LEU A 99 -1.80 -2.48 15.04
CA LEU A 99 -0.53 -2.77 15.71
C LEU A 99 -0.44 -2.07 17.07
N THR A 100 -0.91 -0.82 17.16
CA THR A 100 -0.97 -0.09 18.44
C THR A 100 -1.91 -0.78 19.42
N MET A 101 -3.10 -1.22 19.00
CA MET A 101 -4.03 -1.97 19.85
C MET A 101 -3.41 -3.26 20.38
N LEU A 102 -2.72 -4.00 19.51
CA LEU A 102 -2.20 -5.32 19.84
C LEU A 102 -0.86 -5.29 20.59
N LEU A 103 0.04 -4.36 20.25
CA LEU A 103 1.46 -4.42 20.65
C LEU A 103 1.91 -3.26 21.55
N ARG A 104 1.02 -2.31 21.91
CA ARG A 104 1.39 -1.12 22.73
C ARG A 104 2.02 -1.46 24.09
N HIS A 105 1.78 -2.65 24.61
CA HIS A 105 2.29 -3.11 25.90
C HIS A 105 3.68 -3.77 25.80
N LEU A 106 4.14 -4.05 24.58
CA LEU A 106 5.43 -4.71 24.37
C LEU A 106 6.56 -3.68 24.24
N PRO A 107 7.78 -4.03 24.68
CA PRO A 107 8.97 -3.26 24.31
C PRO A 107 9.14 -3.26 22.79
N GLY A 108 9.60 -2.15 22.22
CA GLY A 108 9.79 -2.07 20.75
C GLY A 108 8.60 -1.48 20.00
N ARG A 109 7.87 -0.55 20.59
CA ARG A 109 6.71 0.14 19.98
C ARG A 109 6.97 0.80 18.62
N TRP A 110 8.23 0.94 18.20
CA TRP A 110 8.57 1.45 16.86
C TRP A 110 7.99 0.58 15.72
N VAL A 111 7.68 -0.70 15.99
CA VAL A 111 7.03 -1.58 15.00
C VAL A 111 5.65 -1.07 14.55
N THR A 112 4.98 -0.25 15.37
CA THR A 112 3.70 0.39 15.00
C THR A 112 3.88 1.44 13.91
N LEU A 113 5.12 1.87 13.64
CA LEU A 113 5.47 2.83 12.60
C LEU A 113 5.78 2.17 11.25
N LEU A 114 5.95 0.85 11.23
CA LEU A 114 6.31 0.10 10.02
C LEU A 114 5.35 0.34 8.84
N PRO A 115 4.01 0.41 9.03
CA PRO A 115 3.09 0.71 7.93
C PRO A 115 3.33 2.09 7.30
N PHE A 116 3.86 3.05 8.06
CA PHE A 116 4.17 4.40 7.54
C PHE A 116 5.48 4.43 6.75
N VAL A 117 6.41 3.52 7.04
CA VAL A 117 7.56 3.28 6.17
C VAL A 117 7.08 2.66 4.86
N CYS A 118 6.13 1.71 4.93
CA CYS A 118 5.51 1.14 3.73
C CYS A 118 4.85 2.21 2.85
N LEU A 119 4.10 3.16 3.44
CA LEU A 119 3.51 4.30 2.74
C LEU A 119 4.54 5.12 1.96
N LEU A 120 5.75 5.33 2.52
CA LEU A 120 6.81 6.05 1.80
C LEU A 120 7.27 5.28 0.56
N PHE A 121 7.42 3.95 0.66
CA PHE A 121 7.77 3.11 -0.48
C PHE A 121 6.66 3.04 -1.53
N ASP A 122 5.40 3.08 -1.11
CA ASP A 122 4.24 3.18 -2.00
C ASP A 122 4.30 4.47 -2.84
N TYR A 123 4.52 5.60 -2.17
CA TYR A 123 4.65 6.89 -2.87
C TYR A 123 5.85 6.96 -3.81
N LEU A 124 6.97 6.30 -3.45
CA LEU A 124 8.12 6.16 -4.34
C LEU A 124 7.77 5.32 -5.57
N GLU A 125 7.05 4.20 -5.38
CA GLU A 125 6.58 3.36 -6.47
C GLU A 125 5.67 4.13 -7.41
N ASN A 126 4.65 4.82 -6.88
CA ASN A 126 3.72 5.65 -7.66
C ASN A 126 4.48 6.71 -8.48
N ALA A 127 5.47 7.40 -7.89
CA ALA A 127 6.28 8.37 -8.60
C ALA A 127 7.08 7.74 -9.76
N ILE A 128 7.61 6.54 -9.57
CA ILE A 128 8.35 5.80 -10.60
C ILE A 128 7.39 5.33 -11.70
N ILE A 129 6.22 4.79 -11.36
CA ILE A 129 5.20 4.38 -12.32
C ILE A 129 4.76 5.58 -13.16
N VAL A 130 4.42 6.71 -12.54
CA VAL A 130 4.07 7.95 -13.24
C VAL A 130 5.18 8.40 -14.17
N THR A 131 6.44 8.31 -13.73
CA THR A 131 7.59 8.63 -14.56
C THR A 131 7.66 7.73 -15.80
N MET A 132 7.48 6.42 -15.65
CA MET A 132 7.49 5.48 -16.77
C MET A 132 6.32 5.71 -17.74
N LEU A 133 5.11 5.97 -17.21
CA LEU A 133 3.91 6.21 -18.01
C LEU A 133 4.01 7.51 -18.83
N THR A 134 4.56 8.58 -18.25
CA THR A 134 4.62 9.90 -18.85
C THR A 134 5.83 10.12 -19.76
N SER A 135 6.93 9.38 -19.54
CA SER A 135 8.13 9.48 -20.37
C SER A 135 8.06 8.65 -21.66
N TYR A 136 7.03 7.81 -21.84
CA TYR A 136 6.89 7.02 -23.07
C TYR A 136 6.86 7.91 -24.32
N PRO A 137 7.58 7.57 -25.42
CA PRO A 137 8.27 6.30 -25.69
C PRO A 137 9.71 6.21 -25.14
N SER A 138 10.23 7.23 -24.48
CA SER A 138 11.60 7.24 -23.92
C SER A 138 11.68 6.35 -22.68
N GLN A 139 11.66 5.02 -22.89
CA GLN A 139 11.73 4.04 -21.81
C GLN A 139 13.16 3.87 -21.25
N SER A 140 13.26 3.65 -19.93
CA SER A 140 14.52 3.48 -19.22
C SER A 140 14.52 2.19 -18.39
N ILE A 141 15.35 1.22 -18.78
CA ILE A 141 15.55 -0.02 -18.00
C ILE A 141 15.99 0.27 -16.56
N PRO A 142 16.98 1.17 -16.29
CA PRO A 142 17.33 1.51 -14.91
C PRO A 142 16.15 2.01 -14.06
N VAL A 143 15.26 2.85 -14.62
CA VAL A 143 14.06 3.32 -13.92
C VAL A 143 13.12 2.17 -13.59
N ALA A 144 12.89 1.25 -14.54
CA ALA A 144 12.07 0.07 -14.32
C ALA A 144 12.68 -0.86 -13.26
N VAL A 145 14.00 -1.06 -13.26
CA VAL A 145 14.72 -1.82 -12.22
C VAL A 145 14.51 -1.21 -10.84
N ILE A 146 14.66 0.11 -10.70
CA ILE A 146 14.42 0.79 -9.42
C ILE A 146 12.95 0.62 -9.00
N GLY A 147 12.00 0.75 -9.92
CA GLY A 147 10.58 0.53 -9.64
C GLY A 147 10.29 -0.88 -9.11
N GLU A 148 10.86 -1.90 -9.76
CA GLU A 148 10.72 -3.29 -9.32
C GLU A 148 11.32 -3.54 -7.93
N VAL A 149 12.49 -2.94 -7.62
CA VAL A 149 13.10 -3.03 -6.28
C VAL A 149 12.21 -2.37 -5.24
N VAL A 150 11.73 -1.15 -5.51
CA VAL A 150 10.85 -0.41 -4.60
C VAL A 150 9.55 -1.19 -4.34
N LYS A 151 8.94 -1.76 -5.39
CA LYS A 151 7.78 -2.65 -5.30
C LYS A 151 8.03 -3.84 -4.37
N LEU A 152 9.15 -4.54 -4.54
CA LEU A 152 9.50 -5.69 -3.69
C LEU A 152 9.68 -5.27 -2.23
N VAL A 153 10.35 -4.14 -1.96
CA VAL A 153 10.52 -3.62 -0.60
C VAL A 153 9.15 -3.27 0.01
N LYS A 154 8.28 -2.61 -0.74
CA LYS A 154 6.91 -2.31 -0.33
C LYS A 154 6.17 -3.59 0.09
N TRP A 155 6.13 -4.60 -0.76
CA TRP A 155 5.45 -5.86 -0.46
C TRP A 155 6.06 -6.62 0.72
N LEU A 156 7.37 -6.54 0.92
CA LEU A 156 8.04 -7.08 2.11
C LEU A 156 7.56 -6.37 3.39
N LEU A 157 7.48 -5.04 3.36
CA LEU A 157 7.01 -4.24 4.50
C LEU A 157 5.53 -4.50 4.82
N VAL A 158 4.66 -4.63 3.79
CA VAL A 158 3.25 -5.01 3.95
C VAL A 158 3.16 -6.39 4.59
N SER A 159 3.86 -7.38 4.05
CA SER A 159 3.86 -8.76 4.56
C SER A 159 4.36 -8.83 6.01
N THR A 160 5.40 -8.06 6.34
CA THR A 160 5.92 -7.95 7.71
C THR A 160 4.88 -7.32 8.64
N SER A 161 4.18 -6.27 8.20
CA SER A 161 3.12 -5.63 8.99
C SER A 161 1.97 -6.61 9.28
N ILE A 162 1.54 -7.38 8.28
CA ILE A 162 0.52 -8.43 8.43
C ILE A 162 1.01 -9.52 9.39
N GLY A 163 2.27 -9.98 9.25
CA GLY A 163 2.87 -10.95 10.17
C GLY A 163 2.87 -10.48 11.62
N LEU A 164 3.21 -9.21 11.87
CA LEU A 164 3.15 -8.60 13.21
C LEU A 164 1.73 -8.50 13.75
N ILE A 165 0.74 -8.21 12.91
CA ILE A 165 -0.68 -8.23 13.30
C ILE A 165 -1.09 -9.63 13.73
N LEU A 166 -0.78 -10.65 12.92
CA LEU A 166 -1.09 -12.04 13.24
C LEU A 166 -0.39 -12.50 14.54
N TYR A 167 0.88 -12.13 14.71
CA TYR A 167 1.62 -12.39 15.96
C TYR A 167 0.96 -11.74 17.17
N GLY A 168 0.59 -10.46 17.06
CA GLY A 168 -0.12 -9.75 18.13
C GLY A 168 -1.47 -10.36 18.48
N LEU A 169 -2.22 -10.84 17.49
CA LEU A 169 -3.48 -11.56 17.69
C LEU A 169 -3.25 -12.88 18.46
N MET A 170 -2.24 -13.65 18.06
CA MET A 170 -1.88 -14.91 18.76
C MET A 170 -1.51 -14.67 20.22
N LEU A 171 -0.74 -13.63 20.53
CA LEU A 171 -0.39 -13.27 21.91
C LEU A 171 -1.63 -12.90 22.73
N ASN A 172 -2.59 -12.19 22.13
CA ASN A 172 -3.83 -11.81 22.81
C ASN A 172 -4.72 -13.03 23.13
N VAL A 173 -4.89 -13.93 22.15
CA VAL A 173 -5.68 -15.17 22.33
C VAL A 173 -5.04 -16.11 23.37
N SER A 174 -3.70 -16.18 23.42
CA SER A 174 -2.99 -17.03 24.39
C SER A 174 -2.98 -16.47 25.82
N GLY A 175 -3.68 -15.36 26.11
CA GLY A 175 -3.73 -14.74 27.45
C GLY A 175 -2.41 -14.16 27.94
N ARG A 176 -1.40 -14.06 27.08
CA ARG A 176 -0.08 -13.48 27.42
C ARG A 176 -0.09 -11.95 27.44
N ILE A 177 -1.16 -11.33 26.98
CA ILE A 177 -1.42 -9.89 27.09
C ILE A 177 -2.72 -9.72 27.87
N THR A 178 -2.72 -8.89 28.94
CA THR A 178 -3.93 -8.57 29.70
C THR A 178 -4.98 -7.92 28.79
N PRO A 179 -6.26 -8.35 28.86
CA PRO A 179 -7.31 -7.78 28.02
C PRO A 179 -7.43 -6.27 28.24
N ILE A 180 -7.65 -5.56 27.15
CA ILE A 180 -7.90 -4.13 27.14
C ILE A 180 -9.16 -3.89 27.98
N LYS A 181 -9.02 -3.28 29.17
CA LYS A 181 -10.18 -2.76 29.89
C LYS A 181 -10.80 -1.66 29.02
N SER A 182 -12.03 -1.89 28.59
CA SER A 182 -12.89 -0.96 27.85
C SER A 182 -13.10 0.33 28.62
#